data_437f3e928b8fd4134d6384ec964bb3dd
#
_entry.id   437f3e928b8fd4134d6384ec964bb3dd
#
_cell.length_a   1.000
_cell.length_b   1.000
_cell.length_c   1.000
_cell.angle_alpha   90.00
_cell.angle_beta   90.00
_cell.angle_gamma   90.00
#
_symmetry.space_group_name_H-M   'P 1'
#
loop_
_entity.id
_entity.type
_entity.pdbx_description
1 polymer ?
#
loop_
_entity_poly.entity_id
_entity_poly.type
_entity_poly.pdbx_seq_one_letter_code
_entity_poly.pdbx_strand_id
1 'polypeptide(L)'
;MKNLLFALFTFIGLQAQAQTFTLKSKDLSGQATMRQVFDGFGCTGQNASPQLYWENAPEGTKSFAVTIYDKDAPTGSGWWHWLIFDIDANTTELKNGAGDLSKGLAPKGAIQSKTDYGMPGYGGPCPPEGHGLHQYLVTVHALKIDKLGLDENSPAAIVGYYLGQNTIEKASMVFYYQR
;
A
#
# COMPACT_ATOMS: atom_id res chain seq x y z
N MET A 1 11.45 -71.74 -3.45
CA MET A 1 11.03 -70.66 -2.54
C MET A 1 11.52 -69.35 -3.13
N LYS A 2 10.64 -68.52 -3.70
CA LYS A 2 10.99 -67.24 -4.37
C LYS A 2 10.81 -66.13 -3.33
N ASN A 3 11.89 -65.47 -2.97
CA ASN A 3 11.86 -64.30 -2.09
C ASN A 3 11.48 -63.07 -2.93
N LEU A 4 10.31 -62.49 -2.68
CA LEU A 4 9.85 -61.25 -3.25
C LEU A 4 10.36 -60.10 -2.35
N LEU A 5 11.36 -59.33 -2.82
CA LEU A 5 11.78 -58.09 -2.17
C LEU A 5 10.78 -57.00 -2.58
N PHE A 6 10.01 -56.49 -1.58
CA PHE A 6 9.20 -55.25 -1.76
C PHE A 6 10.11 -54.06 -1.48
N ALA A 7 10.43 -53.29 -2.50
CA ALA A 7 11.09 -52.01 -2.35
C ALA A 7 10.05 -50.92 -1.99
N LEU A 8 10.12 -50.44 -0.75
CA LEU A 8 9.28 -49.35 -0.24
C LEU A 8 9.84 -48.00 -0.75
N PHE A 9 9.21 -47.40 -1.76
CA PHE A 9 9.53 -46.05 -2.20
C PHE A 9 8.85 -45.05 -1.27
N THR A 10 9.62 -44.41 -0.36
CA THR A 10 9.17 -43.26 0.43
C THR A 10 9.21 -42.02 -0.44
N PHE A 11 8.05 -41.52 -0.85
CA PHE A 11 7.90 -40.21 -1.48
C PHE A 11 8.07 -39.14 -0.38
N ILE A 12 9.24 -38.50 -0.31
CA ILE A 12 9.45 -37.27 0.48
C ILE A 12 8.85 -36.13 -0.33
N GLY A 13 7.60 -35.77 -0.07
CA GLY A 13 6.97 -34.59 -0.62
C GLY A 13 7.65 -33.32 -0.07
N LEU A 14 8.43 -32.63 -0.91
CA LEU A 14 8.85 -31.27 -0.60
C LEU A 14 7.60 -30.39 -0.55
N GLN A 15 7.18 -30.03 0.65
CA GLN A 15 6.18 -28.98 0.85
C GLN A 15 6.88 -27.65 0.60
N ALA A 16 6.71 -27.07 -0.60
CA ALA A 16 7.04 -25.68 -0.85
C ALA A 16 6.07 -24.83 -0.03
N GLN A 17 6.53 -24.21 1.04
CA GLN A 17 5.78 -23.18 1.73
C GLN A 17 5.77 -21.95 0.83
N ALA A 18 4.61 -21.63 0.24
CA ALA A 18 4.42 -20.37 -0.44
C ALA A 18 4.64 -19.23 0.57
N GLN A 19 5.61 -18.37 0.29
CA GLN A 19 5.85 -17.18 1.11
C GLN A 19 4.71 -16.19 0.88
N THR A 20 4.08 -15.73 1.94
CA THR A 20 2.97 -14.78 1.87
C THR A 20 3.45 -13.40 1.42
N PHE A 21 2.72 -12.77 0.51
CA PHE A 21 2.93 -11.36 0.15
C PHE A 21 2.71 -10.49 1.38
N THR A 22 3.70 -9.68 1.76
CA THR A 22 3.66 -8.88 2.99
C THR A 22 4.00 -7.42 2.75
N LEU A 23 3.37 -6.53 3.51
CA LEU A 23 3.67 -5.10 3.58
C LEU A 23 4.16 -4.75 4.98
N LYS A 24 5.26 -3.99 5.06
CA LYS A 24 5.89 -3.59 6.31
C LYS A 24 6.33 -2.11 6.23
N SER A 25 6.58 -1.52 7.40
CA SER A 25 7.14 -0.17 7.52
C SER A 25 8.15 -0.11 8.65
N LYS A 26 9.19 0.70 8.47
CA LYS A 26 10.15 1.05 9.55
C LYS A 26 9.71 2.30 10.32
N ASP A 27 8.76 3.06 9.75
CA ASP A 27 8.29 4.34 10.28
C ASP A 27 6.96 4.23 11.04
N LEU A 28 6.19 3.17 10.77
CA LEU A 28 4.88 2.95 11.38
C LEU A 28 4.92 1.70 12.27
N SER A 29 4.70 1.90 13.55
CA SER A 29 4.59 0.83 14.56
C SER A 29 3.20 0.79 15.20
N GLY A 30 2.16 0.84 14.35
CA GLY A 30 0.76 0.81 14.77
C GLY A 30 0.11 2.18 14.99
N GLN A 31 0.88 3.26 15.14
CA GLN A 31 0.37 4.62 15.27
C GLN A 31 1.15 5.59 14.39
N ALA A 32 0.45 6.63 13.87
CA ALA A 32 1.11 7.77 13.27
C ALA A 32 1.70 8.67 14.36
N THR A 33 2.82 9.30 14.03
CA THR A 33 3.44 10.36 14.82
C THR A 33 3.27 11.69 14.11
N MET A 34 3.66 12.79 14.74
CA MET A 34 3.66 14.12 14.11
C MET A 34 4.42 14.16 12.77
N ARG A 35 5.28 13.17 12.52
CA ARG A 35 5.99 13.03 11.24
C ARG A 35 5.05 12.76 10.09
N GLN A 36 4.06 11.87 10.28
CA GLN A 36 3.09 11.50 9.25
C GLN A 36 1.87 12.41 9.21
N VAL A 37 1.56 13.08 10.33
CA VAL A 37 0.37 13.93 10.48
C VAL A 37 0.38 15.08 9.46
N PHE A 38 -0.81 15.41 8.95
CA PHE A 38 -1.01 16.48 7.97
C PHE A 38 -0.56 17.84 8.47
N ASP A 39 -0.14 18.71 7.56
CA ASP A 39 0.15 20.12 7.81
C ASP A 39 -0.96 20.99 7.18
N GLY A 40 -2.09 21.04 7.87
CA GLY A 40 -3.28 21.76 7.41
C GLY A 40 -4.52 21.28 8.17
N PHE A 41 -5.68 21.87 7.89
CA PHE A 41 -6.95 21.59 8.56
C PHE A 41 -6.90 21.70 10.09
N GLY A 42 -6.00 22.56 10.59
CA GLY A 42 -5.73 22.73 12.03
C GLY A 42 -4.75 21.72 12.62
N CYS A 43 -4.18 20.82 11.82
CA CYS A 43 -3.04 19.98 12.20
C CYS A 43 -1.72 20.67 11.82
N THR A 44 -0.64 20.33 12.55
CA THR A 44 0.70 20.93 12.42
C THR A 44 1.77 19.84 12.32
N GLY A 45 1.50 18.78 11.61
CA GLY A 45 2.44 17.68 11.38
C GLY A 45 3.47 18.01 10.30
N GLN A 46 4.37 17.05 10.02
CA GLN A 46 5.38 17.19 8.97
C GLN A 46 4.90 16.70 7.60
N ASN A 47 3.71 16.11 7.54
CA ASN A 47 3.10 15.55 6.33
C ASN A 47 4.05 14.65 5.52
N ALA A 48 4.92 13.89 6.18
CA ALA A 48 5.84 12.98 5.54
C ALA A 48 5.20 11.61 5.35
N SER A 49 5.05 11.15 4.11
CA SER A 49 4.59 9.78 3.85
C SER A 49 5.52 8.76 4.50
N PRO A 50 4.99 7.66 5.06
CA PRO A 50 5.81 6.64 5.68
C PRO A 50 6.72 5.94 4.68
N GLN A 51 7.86 5.42 5.15
CA GLN A 51 8.61 4.41 4.42
C GLN A 51 7.77 3.11 4.43
N LEU A 52 7.67 2.47 3.27
CA LEU A 52 6.93 1.22 3.09
C LEU A 52 7.79 0.25 2.29
N TYR A 53 7.76 -1.04 2.62
CA TYR A 53 8.40 -2.07 1.82
C TYR A 53 7.58 -3.35 1.82
N TRP A 54 7.74 -4.13 0.76
CA TRP A 54 6.99 -5.38 0.59
C TRP A 54 7.89 -6.50 0.08
N GLU A 55 7.48 -7.72 0.42
CA GLU A 55 8.22 -8.94 0.12
C GLU A 55 7.28 -10.01 -0.43
N ASN A 56 7.84 -10.94 -1.18
CA ASN A 56 7.14 -12.12 -1.70
C ASN A 56 5.96 -11.76 -2.63
N ALA A 57 6.18 -10.82 -3.54
CA ALA A 57 5.17 -10.51 -4.55
C ALA A 57 4.78 -11.76 -5.35
N PRO A 58 3.49 -11.94 -5.68
CA PRO A 58 3.04 -13.10 -6.42
C PRO A 58 3.63 -13.14 -7.83
N GLU A 59 3.75 -14.35 -8.38
CA GLU A 59 4.16 -14.54 -9.77
C GLU A 59 3.20 -13.84 -10.73
N GLY A 60 3.72 -13.31 -11.82
CA GLY A 60 2.96 -12.54 -12.81
C GLY A 60 2.75 -11.08 -12.46
N THR A 61 3.33 -10.57 -11.34
CA THR A 61 3.32 -9.15 -11.01
C THR A 61 4.10 -8.35 -12.05
N LYS A 62 3.45 -7.34 -12.64
CA LYS A 62 4.03 -6.44 -13.64
C LYS A 62 4.25 -5.02 -13.11
N SER A 63 3.46 -4.60 -12.13
CA SER A 63 3.63 -3.33 -11.44
C SER A 63 3.02 -3.40 -10.05
N PHE A 64 3.27 -2.36 -9.25
CA PHE A 64 2.63 -2.20 -7.95
C PHE A 64 1.85 -0.89 -7.88
N ALA A 65 0.91 -0.85 -6.94
CA ALA A 65 0.30 0.38 -6.45
C ALA A 65 0.25 0.36 -4.92
N VAL A 66 0.30 1.54 -4.31
CA VAL A 66 0.12 1.69 -2.87
C VAL A 66 -0.98 2.69 -2.61
N THR A 67 -1.86 2.38 -1.66
CA THR A 67 -2.93 3.26 -1.22
C THR A 67 -2.93 3.42 0.29
N ILE A 68 -3.35 4.60 0.78
CA ILE A 68 -3.66 4.85 2.19
C ILE A 68 -5.08 5.42 2.26
N TYR A 69 -5.91 4.76 3.05
CA TYR A 69 -7.34 5.06 3.16
C TYR A 69 -7.80 5.07 4.61
N ASP A 70 -8.49 6.13 5.02
CA ASP A 70 -9.18 6.26 6.31
C ASP A 70 -10.65 5.85 6.15
N LYS A 71 -11.03 4.71 6.72
CA LYS A 71 -12.40 4.20 6.66
C LYS A 71 -13.34 4.89 7.66
N ASP A 72 -12.78 5.56 8.66
CA ASP A 72 -13.52 6.15 9.78
C ASP A 72 -13.79 7.65 9.59
N ALA A 73 -13.28 8.24 8.51
CA ALA A 73 -13.54 9.64 8.18
C ALA A 73 -15.05 9.90 7.99
N PRO A 74 -15.63 10.95 8.63
CA PRO A 74 -17.06 11.21 8.63
C PRO A 74 -17.56 11.86 7.34
N THR A 75 -17.26 11.28 6.19
CA THR A 75 -17.59 11.81 4.85
C THR A 75 -18.62 10.97 4.11
N GLY A 76 -19.05 9.85 4.70
CA GLY A 76 -19.95 8.87 4.06
C GLY A 76 -19.24 7.91 3.09
N SER A 77 -17.98 8.20 2.70
CA SER A 77 -17.18 7.35 1.79
C SER A 77 -15.74 7.14 2.30
N GLY A 78 -15.47 7.48 3.56
CA GLY A 78 -14.09 7.49 4.08
C GLY A 78 -13.24 8.60 3.45
N TRP A 79 -11.91 8.47 3.51
CA TRP A 79 -10.98 9.47 2.98
C TRP A 79 -9.72 8.86 2.43
N TRP A 80 -9.38 9.16 1.19
CA TRP A 80 -8.16 8.72 0.55
C TRP A 80 -7.02 9.69 0.84
N HIS A 81 -5.98 9.16 1.45
CA HIS A 81 -4.79 9.90 1.90
C HIS A 81 -3.63 9.85 0.92
N TRP A 82 -3.51 8.75 0.16
CA TRP A 82 -2.46 8.57 -0.82
C TRP A 82 -2.85 7.50 -1.84
N LEU A 83 -2.58 7.76 -3.11
CA LEU A 83 -2.70 6.82 -4.20
C LEU A 83 -1.46 7.00 -5.09
N ILE A 84 -0.61 5.98 -5.15
CA ILE A 84 0.55 5.92 -6.03
C ILE A 84 0.50 4.60 -6.79
N PHE A 85 0.64 4.62 -8.11
CA PHE A 85 0.52 3.45 -8.97
C PHE A 85 1.52 3.51 -10.13
N ASP A 86 1.52 2.48 -10.99
CA ASP A 86 2.50 2.28 -12.05
C ASP A 86 3.94 2.19 -11.50
N ILE A 87 4.08 1.65 -10.29
CA ILE A 87 5.38 1.39 -9.67
C ILE A 87 5.97 0.15 -10.34
N ASP A 88 7.20 0.27 -10.84
CA ASP A 88 7.91 -0.82 -11.53
C ASP A 88 8.00 -2.09 -10.67
N ALA A 89 7.86 -3.27 -11.29
CA ALA A 89 7.85 -4.57 -10.62
C ALA A 89 9.14 -4.90 -9.85
N ASN A 90 10.25 -4.26 -10.20
CA ASN A 90 11.53 -4.42 -9.47
C ASN A 90 11.62 -3.51 -8.24
N THR A 91 10.66 -2.62 -8.03
CA THR A 91 10.59 -1.76 -6.85
C THR A 91 9.94 -2.52 -5.70
N THR A 92 10.59 -2.58 -4.56
CA THR A 92 10.07 -3.23 -3.34
C THR A 92 9.98 -2.28 -2.15
N GLU A 93 10.22 -0.98 -2.36
CA GLU A 93 10.24 0.02 -1.29
C GLU A 93 9.79 1.39 -1.80
N LEU A 94 9.03 2.10 -0.97
CA LEU A 94 8.80 3.54 -1.04
C LEU A 94 9.54 4.20 0.12
N LYS A 95 10.41 5.16 -0.19
CA LYS A 95 11.17 5.91 0.82
C LYS A 95 10.26 6.80 1.64
N ASN A 96 10.66 7.10 2.88
CA ASN A 96 10.00 8.14 3.68
C ASN A 96 9.97 9.46 2.90
N GLY A 97 8.78 10.10 2.86
CA GLY A 97 8.57 11.34 2.13
C GLY A 97 8.40 11.17 0.61
N ALA A 98 8.31 9.93 0.08
CA ALA A 98 8.07 9.70 -1.36
C ALA A 98 6.71 10.25 -1.85
N GLY A 99 5.77 10.48 -0.93
CA GLY A 99 4.48 11.10 -1.23
C GLY A 99 4.54 12.62 -1.46
N ASP A 100 5.66 13.26 -1.14
CA ASP A 100 5.90 14.67 -1.40
C ASP A 100 6.45 14.85 -2.83
N LEU A 101 5.62 15.39 -3.73
CA LEU A 101 5.97 15.59 -5.13
C LEU A 101 7.21 16.46 -5.32
N SER A 102 7.42 17.45 -4.42
CA SER A 102 8.54 18.40 -4.51
C SER A 102 9.91 17.74 -4.29
N LYS A 103 9.93 16.59 -3.58
CA LYS A 103 11.16 15.86 -3.26
C LYS A 103 11.64 14.93 -4.37
N GLY A 104 10.77 14.58 -5.32
CA GLY A 104 11.13 13.66 -6.41
C GLY A 104 11.63 12.28 -5.93
N LEU A 105 11.15 11.80 -4.78
CA LEU A 105 11.56 10.53 -4.17
C LEU A 105 10.70 9.34 -4.61
N ALA A 106 9.59 9.58 -5.30
CA ALA A 106 8.78 8.52 -5.88
C ALA A 106 9.58 7.72 -6.92
N PRO A 107 9.33 6.42 -7.09
CA PRO A 107 9.95 5.62 -8.13
C PRO A 107 9.72 6.23 -9.51
N LYS A 108 10.74 6.15 -10.37
CA LYS A 108 10.66 6.71 -11.74
C LYS A 108 9.49 6.05 -12.50
N GLY A 109 8.62 6.88 -13.07
CA GLY A 109 7.46 6.43 -13.85
C GLY A 109 6.22 6.13 -13.02
N ALA A 110 6.30 6.12 -11.69
CA ALA A 110 5.14 6.03 -10.84
C ALA A 110 4.34 7.34 -10.87
N ILE A 111 3.01 7.20 -10.81
CA ILE A 111 2.06 8.32 -10.82
C ILE A 111 1.43 8.42 -9.44
N GLN A 112 1.35 9.63 -8.91
CA GLN A 112 0.58 9.95 -7.71
C GLN A 112 -0.65 10.73 -8.12
N SER A 113 -1.85 10.19 -7.86
CA SER A 113 -3.09 10.82 -8.28
C SER A 113 -3.76 11.61 -7.17
N LYS A 114 -4.82 12.33 -7.55
CA LYS A 114 -5.64 13.10 -6.62
C LYS A 114 -6.19 12.25 -5.49
N THR A 115 -6.00 12.74 -4.28
CA THR A 115 -6.60 12.27 -3.04
C THR A 115 -7.87 13.06 -2.73
N ASP A 116 -8.55 12.74 -1.63
CA ASP A 116 -9.70 13.53 -1.18
C ASP A 116 -9.31 14.91 -0.61
N TYR A 117 -8.01 15.18 -0.46
CA TYR A 117 -7.49 16.55 -0.25
C TYR A 117 -7.57 17.42 -1.52
N GLY A 118 -7.98 16.85 -2.68
CA GLY A 118 -8.14 17.57 -3.94
C GLY A 118 -6.84 17.76 -4.73
N MET A 119 -5.71 17.23 -4.24
CA MET A 119 -4.39 17.31 -4.86
C MET A 119 -3.68 15.96 -4.88
N PRO A 120 -2.74 15.72 -5.81
CA PRO A 120 -1.94 14.51 -5.84
C PRO A 120 -0.90 14.51 -4.70
N GLY A 121 -0.41 13.30 -4.39
CA GLY A 121 0.59 13.10 -3.36
C GLY A 121 -0.02 12.63 -2.03
N TYR A 122 0.80 12.65 -0.98
CA TYR A 122 0.39 12.20 0.35
C TYR A 122 -0.20 13.34 1.17
N GLY A 123 -1.38 13.11 1.75
CA GLY A 123 -1.96 13.90 2.82
C GLY A 123 -2.06 13.07 4.10
N GLY A 124 -1.42 13.50 5.16
CA GLY A 124 -1.36 12.76 6.42
C GLY A 124 -2.67 12.75 7.20
N PRO A 125 -2.74 11.97 8.31
CA PRO A 125 -3.87 11.99 9.23
C PRO A 125 -4.14 13.38 9.80
N CYS A 126 -5.41 13.78 9.82
CA CYS A 126 -5.91 14.93 10.56
C CYS A 126 -7.42 14.77 10.83
N PRO A 127 -7.82 13.82 11.66
CA PRO A 127 -9.24 13.61 11.98
C PRO A 127 -9.79 14.81 12.75
N PRO A 128 -11.11 15.02 12.78
CA PRO A 128 -11.74 16.04 13.62
C PRO A 128 -11.40 15.84 15.10
N GLU A 129 -11.21 16.93 15.83
CA GLU A 129 -10.98 16.87 17.27
C GLU A 129 -12.10 16.14 18.00
N GLY A 130 -11.72 15.25 18.93
CA GLY A 130 -12.66 14.48 19.72
C GLY A 130 -13.45 13.40 18.96
N HIS A 131 -13.19 13.18 17.64
CA HIS A 131 -13.90 12.15 16.86
C HIS A 131 -13.46 10.73 17.23
N GLY A 132 -12.39 10.59 18.00
CA GLY A 132 -11.85 9.31 18.45
C GLY A 132 -10.75 8.77 17.53
N LEU A 133 -10.50 7.47 17.68
CA LEU A 133 -9.41 6.79 16.98
C LEU A 133 -9.82 6.42 15.56
N HIS A 134 -9.11 6.96 14.58
CA HIS A 134 -9.27 6.59 13.16
C HIS A 134 -8.28 5.51 12.76
N GLN A 135 -8.72 4.63 11.86
CA GLN A 135 -7.96 3.51 11.34
C GLN A 135 -7.58 3.77 9.87
N TYR A 136 -6.29 3.85 9.63
CA TYR A 136 -5.71 4.08 8.29
C TYR A 136 -5.21 2.77 7.70
N LEU A 137 -5.85 2.32 6.64
CA LEU A 137 -5.48 1.11 5.91
C LEU A 137 -4.44 1.45 4.85
N VAL A 138 -3.24 0.91 5.01
CA VAL A 138 -2.19 0.96 3.98
C VAL A 138 -2.23 -0.35 3.20
N THR A 139 -2.34 -0.27 1.88
CA THR A 139 -2.39 -1.47 1.03
C THR A 139 -1.40 -1.34 -0.12
N VAL A 140 -0.59 -2.37 -0.33
CA VAL A 140 0.14 -2.58 -1.57
C VAL A 140 -0.62 -3.59 -2.43
N HIS A 141 -0.77 -3.27 -3.71
CA HIS A 141 -1.41 -4.09 -4.74
C HIS A 141 -0.36 -4.58 -5.71
N ALA A 142 -0.27 -5.89 -5.91
CA ALA A 142 0.50 -6.50 -6.98
C ALA A 142 -0.40 -6.61 -8.22
N LEU A 143 -0.02 -5.95 -9.32
CA LEU A 143 -0.87 -5.80 -10.50
C LEU A 143 -0.41 -6.69 -11.66
N LYS A 144 -1.37 -7.23 -12.42
CA LYS A 144 -1.14 -8.06 -13.63
C LYS A 144 -0.85 -7.23 -14.90
N ILE A 145 -0.81 -5.91 -14.80
CA ILE A 145 -0.55 -4.97 -15.90
C ILE A 145 0.58 -4.02 -15.52
N ASP A 146 1.28 -3.51 -16.51
CA ASP A 146 2.41 -2.59 -16.31
C ASP A 146 1.95 -1.19 -15.92
N LYS A 147 0.80 -0.75 -16.46
CA LYS A 147 0.23 0.59 -16.23
C LYS A 147 -1.27 0.55 -16.17
N LEU A 148 -1.84 1.35 -15.26
CA LEU A 148 -3.30 1.51 -15.12
C LEU A 148 -3.91 2.35 -16.27
N GLY A 149 -3.10 3.15 -16.99
CA GLY A 149 -3.60 4.07 -18.01
C GLY A 149 -4.33 5.28 -17.43
N LEU A 150 -4.00 5.65 -16.20
CA LEU A 150 -4.54 6.79 -15.45
C LEU A 150 -3.44 7.84 -15.25
N ASP A 151 -3.81 9.03 -14.79
CA ASP A 151 -2.91 10.17 -14.58
C ASP A 151 -3.05 10.77 -13.16
N GLU A 152 -2.29 11.83 -12.91
CA GLU A 152 -2.31 12.57 -11.64
C GLU A 152 -3.64 13.26 -11.33
N ASN A 153 -4.50 13.48 -12.34
CA ASN A 153 -5.82 14.08 -12.17
C ASN A 153 -6.92 13.06 -11.92
N SER A 154 -6.62 11.77 -12.02
CA SER A 154 -7.59 10.70 -11.84
C SER A 154 -8.14 10.69 -10.42
N PRO A 155 -9.49 10.73 -10.24
CA PRO A 155 -10.12 10.67 -8.92
C PRO A 155 -9.85 9.32 -8.23
N ALA A 156 -9.76 9.34 -6.89
CA ALA A 156 -9.49 8.15 -6.08
C ALA A 156 -10.44 6.97 -6.36
N ALA A 157 -11.73 7.24 -6.57
CA ALA A 157 -12.72 6.21 -6.86
C ALA A 157 -12.42 5.45 -8.17
N ILE A 158 -11.97 6.16 -9.23
CA ILE A 158 -11.63 5.49 -10.49
C ILE A 158 -10.33 4.70 -10.37
N VAL A 159 -9.34 5.24 -9.64
CA VAL A 159 -8.11 4.49 -9.33
C VAL A 159 -8.45 3.20 -8.59
N GLY A 160 -9.28 3.28 -7.53
CA GLY A 160 -9.73 2.11 -6.77
C GLY A 160 -10.44 1.07 -7.64
N TYR A 161 -11.28 1.49 -8.58
CA TYR A 161 -11.94 0.60 -9.54
C TYR A 161 -10.91 -0.16 -10.40
N TYR A 162 -9.96 0.54 -11.01
CA TYR A 162 -8.93 -0.09 -11.86
C TYR A 162 -7.99 -1.00 -11.06
N LEU A 163 -7.65 -0.62 -9.82
CA LEU A 163 -6.91 -1.49 -8.92
C LEU A 163 -7.68 -2.79 -8.65
N GLY A 164 -8.98 -2.70 -8.35
CA GLY A 164 -9.83 -3.89 -8.13
C GLY A 164 -9.85 -4.86 -9.31
N GLN A 165 -9.82 -4.36 -10.55
CA GLN A 165 -9.84 -5.17 -11.78
C GLN A 165 -8.48 -5.83 -12.09
N ASN A 166 -7.38 -5.25 -11.62
CA ASN A 166 -6.04 -5.61 -12.06
C ASN A 166 -5.15 -6.19 -10.96
N THR A 167 -5.60 -6.23 -9.71
CA THR A 167 -4.85 -6.81 -8.59
C THR A 167 -4.83 -8.33 -8.67
N ILE A 168 -3.64 -8.92 -8.63
CA ILE A 168 -3.41 -10.36 -8.44
C ILE A 168 -3.57 -10.69 -6.96
N GLU A 169 -2.84 -9.96 -6.11
CA GLU A 169 -2.83 -10.11 -4.67
C GLU A 169 -2.55 -8.76 -4.00
N LYS A 170 -2.94 -8.62 -2.75
CA LYS A 170 -2.68 -7.43 -1.93
C LYS A 170 -2.19 -7.79 -0.55
N ALA A 171 -1.30 -6.98 -0.02
CA ALA A 171 -0.90 -7.01 1.38
C ALA A 171 -1.24 -5.69 2.05
N SER A 172 -1.67 -5.74 3.31
CA SER A 172 -2.10 -4.55 4.03
C SER A 172 -1.54 -4.51 5.43
N MET A 173 -1.38 -3.30 5.93
CA MET A 173 -1.13 -2.99 7.33
C MET A 173 -2.02 -1.82 7.77
N VAL A 174 -2.20 -1.69 9.08
CA VAL A 174 -3.02 -0.64 9.67
C VAL A 174 -2.19 0.17 10.63
N PHE A 175 -2.43 1.47 10.63
CA PHE A 175 -2.00 2.36 11.71
C PHE A 175 -3.16 3.23 12.18
N TYR A 176 -3.01 3.81 13.35
CA TYR A 176 -4.04 4.58 14.01
C TYR A 176 -3.57 6.00 14.29
N TYR A 177 -4.53 6.92 14.34
CA TYR A 177 -4.31 8.28 14.83
C TYR A 177 -5.62 8.87 15.36
N GLN A 178 -5.51 9.72 16.38
CA GLN A 178 -6.59 10.55 16.91
C GLN A 178 -6.06 11.94 17.27
N ARG A 179 -6.94 12.89 17.34
CA ARG A 179 -6.65 14.26 17.75
C ARG A 179 -7.55 14.70 18.90
#